data_02330582c208c41d1e9330130859a880
#
_entry.id   02330582c208c41d1e9330130859a880
#
_cell.length_a   1.000
_cell.length_b   1.000
_cell.length_c   1.000
_cell.angle_alpha   90.00
_cell.angle_beta   90.00
_cell.angle_gamma   90.00
#
_symmetry.space_group_name_H-M   'P 1'
#
loop_
_entity.id
_entity.type
_entity.pdbx_description
1 polymer ?
#
loop_
_entity_poly.entity_id
_entity_poly.type
_entity_poly.pdbx_seq_one_letter_code
_entity_poly.pdbx_strand_id
1 'polypeptide(L)'
;EVRQSNNYWGMILRKSRIGQHISINWLIFFIKERCRLMNKKIGVYSSCVNFIAVICFAMSMLFDFDYGSYFFSMFIAFSFVAMVCGYAHFAEKEVKLAGCVSVAFSVIYAAIILLVYFAQLTTVRLDDLTQQAVALLDFQQYGLLFNYDLLGYGVMSLATLFAGLTIKPQRKTDKWLKYLLMVHGVFFISCLIIPMLGVFKTDSPTWIGIAVLEFWCVYFCPIGILSFLRFRNCKE
;
A
#
# COMPACT_ATOMS: atom_id res chain seq x y z
N GLU A 1 3.14 -60.01 -39.38
CA GLU A 1 2.92 -59.88 -37.89
C GLU A 1 3.79 -58.73 -37.28
N VAL A 2 5.01 -58.49 -37.68
CA VAL A 2 5.91 -57.46 -37.13
C VAL A 2 5.35 -56.00 -37.42
N ARG A 3 4.64 -55.79 -38.49
CA ARG A 3 4.11 -54.49 -38.89
C ARG A 3 2.87 -54.08 -38.07
N GLN A 4 2.10 -55.05 -37.58
CA GLN A 4 0.94 -54.80 -36.69
C GLN A 4 1.34 -54.49 -35.23
N SER A 5 2.42 -55.08 -34.73
CA SER A 5 3.00 -54.84 -33.39
C SER A 5 3.51 -53.36 -33.23
N ASN A 6 4.21 -52.84 -34.29
CA ASN A 6 4.72 -51.48 -34.22
C ASN A 6 3.60 -50.40 -34.18
N ASN A 7 2.44 -50.64 -34.78
CA ASN A 7 1.32 -49.73 -34.71
C ASN A 7 0.65 -49.71 -33.32
N TYR A 8 0.62 -50.83 -32.61
CA TYR A 8 0.04 -50.94 -31.28
C TYR A 8 0.88 -50.19 -30.24
N TRP A 9 2.21 -50.34 -30.26
CA TRP A 9 3.11 -49.63 -29.36
C TRP A 9 3.12 -48.09 -29.63
N GLY A 10 3.03 -47.67 -30.87
CA GLY A 10 2.89 -46.28 -31.24
C GLY A 10 1.62 -45.63 -30.70
N MET A 11 0.52 -46.38 -30.68
CA MET A 11 -0.78 -45.94 -30.19
C MET A 11 -0.82 -45.85 -28.63
N ILE A 12 -0.19 -46.80 -27.93
CA ILE A 12 -0.07 -46.79 -26.47
C ILE A 12 0.82 -45.63 -26.01
N LEU A 13 1.96 -45.38 -26.65
CA LEU A 13 2.85 -44.28 -26.33
C LEU A 13 2.23 -42.91 -26.63
N ARG A 14 1.39 -42.82 -27.65
CA ARG A 14 0.61 -41.62 -27.98
C ARG A 14 -0.46 -41.33 -26.92
N LYS A 15 -1.17 -42.37 -26.47
CA LYS A 15 -2.22 -42.28 -25.43
C LYS A 15 -1.61 -41.90 -24.06
N SER A 16 -0.43 -42.46 -23.72
CA SER A 16 0.33 -42.10 -22.52
C SER A 16 0.81 -40.65 -22.54
N ARG A 17 1.36 -40.17 -23.66
CA ARG A 17 1.79 -38.76 -23.83
C ARG A 17 0.61 -37.79 -23.75
N ILE A 18 -0.53 -38.11 -24.35
CA ILE A 18 -1.74 -37.27 -24.29
C ILE A 18 -2.26 -37.22 -22.86
N GLY A 19 -2.29 -38.34 -22.14
CA GLY A 19 -2.71 -38.39 -20.73
C GLY A 19 -1.80 -37.57 -19.81
N GLN A 20 -0.48 -37.63 -20.02
CA GLN A 20 0.50 -36.81 -19.28
C GLN A 20 0.34 -35.30 -19.58
N HIS A 21 0.16 -34.91 -20.85
CA HIS A 21 -0.09 -33.53 -21.23
C HIS A 21 -1.39 -32.96 -20.64
N ILE A 22 -2.44 -33.75 -20.60
CA ILE A 22 -3.71 -33.36 -19.97
C ILE A 22 -3.51 -33.19 -18.46
N SER A 23 -2.85 -34.11 -17.79
CA SER A 23 -2.57 -34.02 -16.35
C SER A 23 -1.73 -32.80 -15.96
N ILE A 24 -0.67 -32.51 -16.75
CA ILE A 24 0.19 -31.32 -16.55
C ILE A 24 -0.62 -30.03 -16.76
N ASN A 25 -1.42 -29.94 -17.82
CA ASN A 25 -2.23 -28.76 -18.09
C ASN A 25 -3.28 -28.50 -16.97
N TRP A 26 -3.89 -29.55 -16.45
CA TRP A 26 -4.79 -29.45 -15.29
C TRP A 26 -4.07 -28.98 -14.04
N LEU A 27 -2.87 -29.50 -13.77
CA LEU A 27 -2.06 -29.06 -12.64
C LEU A 27 -1.65 -27.58 -12.75
N ILE A 28 -1.20 -27.17 -13.93
CA ILE A 28 -0.86 -25.75 -14.22
C ILE A 28 -2.10 -24.86 -14.04
N PHE A 29 -3.28 -25.31 -14.52
CA PHE A 29 -4.53 -24.59 -14.36
C PHE A 29 -4.88 -24.40 -12.87
N PHE A 30 -4.84 -25.47 -12.07
CA PHE A 30 -5.11 -25.42 -10.63
C PHE A 30 -4.13 -24.53 -9.87
N ILE A 31 -2.83 -24.60 -10.18
CA ILE A 31 -1.81 -23.76 -9.57
C ILE A 31 -2.08 -22.28 -9.91
N LYS A 32 -2.36 -21.99 -11.17
CA LYS A 32 -2.64 -20.63 -11.64
C LYS A 32 -3.89 -20.07 -10.96
N GLU A 33 -4.94 -20.83 -10.84
CA GLU A 33 -6.19 -20.42 -10.19
C GLU A 33 -5.99 -20.19 -8.68
N ARG A 34 -5.22 -21.04 -8.01
CA ARG A 34 -4.88 -20.89 -6.59
C ARG A 34 -4.03 -19.63 -6.35
N CYS A 35 -3.00 -19.38 -7.17
CA CYS A 35 -2.19 -18.16 -7.09
C CYS A 35 -3.06 -16.91 -7.33
N ARG A 36 -3.96 -16.95 -8.26
CA ARG A 36 -4.91 -15.90 -8.59
C ARG A 36 -5.80 -15.54 -7.40
N LEU A 37 -6.43 -16.54 -6.78
CA LEU A 37 -7.25 -16.35 -5.57
C LEU A 37 -6.43 -15.75 -4.42
N MET A 38 -5.17 -16.13 -4.28
CA MET A 38 -4.28 -15.61 -3.25
C MET A 38 -3.97 -14.14 -3.47
N ASN A 39 -3.63 -13.72 -4.68
CA ASN A 39 -3.34 -12.32 -5.01
C ASN A 39 -4.55 -11.41 -4.75
N LYS A 40 -5.75 -11.87 -5.11
CA LYS A 40 -7.00 -11.17 -4.80
C LYS A 40 -7.21 -11.02 -3.28
N LYS A 41 -6.97 -12.09 -2.51
CA LYS A 41 -7.08 -12.05 -1.04
C LYS A 41 -6.09 -11.06 -0.43
N ILE A 42 -4.84 -11.02 -0.91
CA ILE A 42 -3.84 -10.05 -0.46
C ILE A 42 -4.38 -8.61 -0.65
N GLY A 43 -4.89 -8.27 -1.83
CA GLY A 43 -5.47 -6.95 -2.08
C GLY A 43 -6.67 -6.63 -1.17
N VAL A 44 -7.56 -7.60 -0.94
CA VAL A 44 -8.72 -7.43 -0.05
C VAL A 44 -8.29 -7.23 1.40
N TYR A 45 -7.43 -8.10 1.92
CA TYR A 45 -6.99 -8.01 3.32
C TYR A 45 -6.15 -6.77 3.58
N SER A 46 -5.23 -6.43 2.67
CA SER A 46 -4.41 -5.22 2.82
C SER A 46 -5.27 -3.95 2.84
N SER A 47 -6.29 -3.85 1.98
CA SER A 47 -7.21 -2.71 2.00
C SER A 47 -8.04 -2.64 3.28
N CYS A 48 -8.47 -3.79 3.81
CA CYS A 48 -9.21 -3.86 5.06
C CYS A 48 -8.33 -3.44 6.25
N VAL A 49 -7.12 -3.99 6.35
CA VAL A 49 -6.16 -3.64 7.40
C VAL A 49 -5.79 -2.17 7.32
N ASN A 50 -5.56 -1.64 6.12
CA ASN A 50 -5.24 -0.23 5.91
C ASN A 50 -6.37 0.68 6.40
N PHE A 51 -7.62 0.38 6.02
CA PHE A 51 -8.80 1.14 6.46
C PHE A 51 -8.95 1.14 7.98
N ILE A 52 -8.82 -0.04 8.63
CA ILE A 52 -8.90 -0.15 10.09
C ILE A 52 -7.76 0.63 10.74
N ALA A 53 -6.53 0.51 10.23
CA ALA A 53 -5.38 1.20 10.77
C ALA A 53 -5.52 2.73 10.68
N VAL A 54 -6.07 3.26 9.57
CA VAL A 54 -6.35 4.70 9.42
C VAL A 54 -7.38 5.17 10.46
N ILE A 55 -8.44 4.41 10.69
CA ILE A 55 -9.43 4.76 11.73
C ILE A 55 -8.80 4.73 13.12
N CYS A 56 -8.04 3.68 13.43
CA CYS A 56 -7.38 3.57 14.75
C CYS A 56 -6.34 4.68 14.95
N PHE A 57 -5.64 5.08 13.90
CA PHE A 57 -4.70 6.21 13.91
C PHE A 57 -5.45 7.52 14.22
N ALA A 58 -6.53 7.82 13.51
CA ALA A 58 -7.36 9.01 13.75
C ALA A 58 -7.89 9.02 15.19
N MET A 59 -8.50 7.94 15.64
CA MET A 59 -9.02 7.84 17.01
C MET A 59 -7.90 8.04 18.06
N SER A 60 -6.71 7.50 17.83
CA SER A 60 -5.58 7.68 18.73
C SER A 60 -5.17 9.15 18.85
N MET A 61 -5.16 9.90 17.74
CA MET A 61 -4.87 11.34 17.77
C MET A 61 -5.97 12.14 18.47
N LEU A 62 -7.24 11.82 18.24
CA LEU A 62 -8.38 12.50 18.90
C LEU A 62 -8.41 12.30 20.43
N PHE A 63 -7.84 11.20 20.91
CA PHE A 63 -7.75 10.88 22.35
C PHE A 63 -6.38 11.17 22.96
N ASP A 64 -5.52 11.93 22.28
CA ASP A 64 -4.15 12.25 22.73
C ASP A 64 -3.33 11.00 23.11
N PHE A 65 -3.56 9.89 22.38
CA PHE A 65 -2.87 8.63 22.59
C PHE A 65 -1.74 8.45 21.57
N ASP A 66 -0.63 9.16 21.75
CA ASP A 66 0.51 9.19 20.83
C ASP A 66 1.06 7.82 20.51
N TYR A 67 1.23 6.96 21.52
CA TYR A 67 1.71 5.59 21.30
C TYR A 67 0.84 4.83 20.31
N GLY A 68 -0.47 4.97 20.42
CA GLY A 68 -1.42 4.37 19.50
C GLY A 68 -1.29 4.94 18.09
N SER A 69 -1.18 6.26 17.96
CA SER A 69 -1.02 6.91 16.65
C SER A 69 0.25 6.42 15.93
N TYR A 70 1.39 6.40 16.62
CA TYR A 70 2.65 5.90 16.05
C TYR A 70 2.58 4.41 15.69
N PHE A 71 1.97 3.60 16.55
CA PHE A 71 1.80 2.17 16.31
C PHE A 71 0.95 1.88 15.08
N PHE A 72 -0.22 2.52 14.97
CA PHE A 72 -1.11 2.31 13.82
C PHE A 72 -0.56 2.87 12.53
N SER A 73 0.26 3.93 12.55
CA SER A 73 0.98 4.43 11.38
C SER A 73 1.88 3.37 10.74
N MET A 74 2.53 2.53 11.54
CA MET A 74 3.32 1.41 11.00
C MET A 74 2.43 0.39 10.27
N PHE A 75 1.23 0.10 10.78
CA PHE A 75 0.28 -0.78 10.10
C PHE A 75 -0.27 -0.16 8.81
N ILE A 76 -0.48 1.16 8.78
CA ILE A 76 -0.82 1.88 7.54
C ILE A 76 0.29 1.66 6.51
N ALA A 77 1.57 1.81 6.90
CA ALA A 77 2.69 1.64 5.99
C ALA A 77 2.76 0.22 5.40
N PHE A 78 2.72 -0.82 6.24
CA PHE A 78 2.75 -2.21 5.78
C PHE A 78 1.59 -2.56 4.86
N SER A 79 0.37 -2.22 5.28
CA SER A 79 -0.84 -2.53 4.52
C SER A 79 -0.92 -1.74 3.22
N PHE A 80 -0.43 -0.51 3.20
CA PHE A 80 -0.39 0.32 2.00
C PHE A 80 0.50 -0.28 0.91
N VAL A 81 1.72 -0.73 1.25
CA VAL A 81 2.60 -1.40 0.29
C VAL A 81 1.92 -2.61 -0.33
N ALA A 82 1.32 -3.49 0.48
CA ALA A 82 0.62 -4.67 -0.02
C ALA A 82 -0.59 -4.31 -0.91
N MET A 83 -1.32 -3.25 -0.56
CA MET A 83 -2.44 -2.73 -1.35
C MET A 83 -1.95 -2.19 -2.71
N VAL A 84 -0.85 -1.43 -2.74
CA VAL A 84 -0.25 -0.89 -3.97
C VAL A 84 0.29 -2.01 -4.86
N CYS A 85 0.91 -3.04 -4.29
CA CYS A 85 1.29 -4.25 -5.03
C CYS A 85 0.07 -4.90 -5.70
N GLY A 86 -1.08 -4.90 -5.02
CA GLY A 86 -2.34 -5.35 -5.61
C GLY A 86 -2.72 -4.53 -6.85
N TYR A 87 -2.65 -3.20 -6.80
CA TYR A 87 -2.93 -2.35 -7.97
C TYR A 87 -1.97 -2.63 -9.13
N ALA A 88 -0.67 -2.75 -8.85
CA ALA A 88 0.33 -3.07 -9.87
C ALA A 88 0.11 -4.45 -10.50
N HIS A 89 -0.29 -5.44 -9.69
CA HIS A 89 -0.58 -6.80 -10.17
C HIS A 89 -1.76 -6.82 -11.15
N PHE A 90 -2.87 -6.13 -10.81
CA PHE A 90 -4.08 -6.09 -11.61
C PHE A 90 -4.07 -5.00 -12.70
N ALA A 91 -2.95 -4.30 -12.89
CA ALA A 91 -2.78 -3.32 -13.95
C ALA A 91 -2.73 -3.97 -15.34
N GLU A 92 -3.35 -3.35 -16.34
CA GLU A 92 -3.23 -3.75 -17.75
C GLU A 92 -1.79 -3.55 -18.25
N LYS A 93 -1.44 -4.24 -19.36
CA LYS A 93 -0.07 -4.25 -19.90
C LYS A 93 0.44 -2.83 -20.21
N GLU A 94 -0.44 -1.98 -20.74
CA GLU A 94 -0.13 -0.62 -21.16
C GLU A 94 0.26 0.32 -20.02
N VAL A 95 -0.20 0.01 -18.79
CA VAL A 95 0.05 0.83 -17.58
C VAL A 95 0.88 0.09 -16.52
N LYS A 96 1.53 -1.01 -16.87
CA LYS A 96 2.40 -1.78 -15.97
C LYS A 96 3.54 -0.93 -15.39
N LEU A 97 4.12 -0.03 -16.18
CA LEU A 97 5.16 0.87 -15.72
C LEU A 97 4.66 1.77 -14.57
N ALA A 98 3.46 2.33 -14.70
CA ALA A 98 2.85 3.11 -13.61
C ALA A 98 2.68 2.28 -12.35
N GLY A 99 2.30 1.00 -12.47
CA GLY A 99 2.25 0.06 -11.35
C GLY A 99 3.61 -0.14 -10.68
N CYS A 100 4.67 -0.35 -11.46
CA CYS A 100 6.03 -0.50 -10.93
C CYS A 100 6.49 0.76 -10.19
N VAL A 101 6.26 1.95 -10.77
CA VAL A 101 6.61 3.25 -10.16
C VAL A 101 5.83 3.45 -8.85
N SER A 102 4.53 3.12 -8.83
CA SER A 102 3.71 3.19 -7.63
C SER A 102 4.25 2.30 -6.50
N VAL A 103 4.66 1.05 -6.82
CA VAL A 103 5.28 0.15 -5.84
C VAL A 103 6.59 0.73 -5.33
N ALA A 104 7.46 1.25 -6.19
CA ALA A 104 8.73 1.84 -5.78
C ALA A 104 8.52 2.99 -4.78
N PHE A 105 7.62 3.92 -5.07
CA PHE A 105 7.29 5.01 -4.14
C PHE A 105 6.63 4.51 -2.85
N SER A 106 5.78 3.48 -2.91
CA SER A 106 5.17 2.93 -1.70
C SER A 106 6.19 2.30 -0.75
N VAL A 107 7.24 1.68 -1.29
CA VAL A 107 8.33 1.11 -0.48
C VAL A 107 9.17 2.21 0.16
N ILE A 108 9.50 3.27 -0.59
CA ILE A 108 10.23 4.44 -0.04
C ILE A 108 9.41 5.09 1.08
N TYR A 109 8.11 5.33 0.86
CA TYR A 109 7.20 5.81 1.88
C TYR A 109 7.24 4.93 3.13
N ALA A 110 7.03 3.63 2.98
CA ALA A 110 6.99 2.71 4.11
C ALA A 110 8.32 2.70 4.88
N ALA A 111 9.47 2.74 4.18
CA ALA A 111 10.77 2.80 4.82
C ALA A 111 10.92 4.05 5.70
N ILE A 112 10.55 5.22 5.18
CA ILE A 112 10.61 6.50 5.93
C ILE A 112 9.68 6.43 7.15
N ILE A 113 8.41 6.06 6.96
CA ILE A 113 7.40 6.03 8.02
C ILE A 113 7.77 5.03 9.13
N LEU A 114 8.25 3.85 8.76
CA LEU A 114 8.67 2.85 9.73
C LEU A 114 9.87 3.33 10.56
N LEU A 115 10.85 3.99 9.95
CA LEU A 115 11.98 4.57 10.66
C LEU A 115 11.55 5.65 11.64
N VAL A 116 10.67 6.56 11.21
CA VAL A 116 10.16 7.66 12.04
C VAL A 116 9.40 7.10 13.25
N TYR A 117 8.36 6.32 13.02
CA TYR A 117 7.49 5.89 14.10
C TYR A 117 8.09 4.80 14.97
N PHE A 118 8.96 3.95 14.43
CA PHE A 118 9.70 3.02 15.26
C PHE A 118 10.64 3.75 16.23
N ALA A 119 11.29 4.85 15.79
CA ALA A 119 12.09 5.68 16.67
C ALA A 119 11.25 6.31 17.81
N GLN A 120 10.02 6.78 17.50
CA GLN A 120 9.11 7.31 18.53
C GLN A 120 8.73 6.25 19.58
N LEU A 121 8.45 5.01 19.12
CA LEU A 121 8.03 3.91 20.01
C LEU A 121 9.16 3.31 20.84
N THR A 122 10.40 3.53 20.45
CA THR A 122 11.60 2.97 21.07
C THR A 122 12.47 4.06 21.67
N THR A 123 13.36 4.64 20.90
CA THR A 123 14.39 5.57 21.36
C THR A 123 13.81 6.79 22.07
N VAL A 124 12.82 7.47 21.47
CA VAL A 124 12.24 8.69 22.04
C VAL A 124 11.48 8.39 23.33
N ARG A 125 10.76 7.26 23.37
CA ARG A 125 9.92 6.90 24.52
C ARG A 125 10.69 6.28 25.68
N LEU A 126 11.73 5.50 25.39
CA LEU A 126 12.36 4.62 26.38
C LEU A 126 13.70 5.12 26.90
N ASP A 127 14.36 6.03 26.19
CA ASP A 127 15.69 6.51 26.51
C ASP A 127 15.66 7.92 27.15
N ASP A 128 16.55 8.18 28.08
CA ASP A 128 16.83 9.53 28.63
C ASP A 128 17.64 10.33 27.61
N LEU A 129 16.96 11.03 26.73
CA LEU A 129 17.59 11.80 25.68
C LEU A 129 18.05 13.18 26.15
N THR A 130 19.17 13.67 25.60
CA THR A 130 19.58 15.06 25.77
C THR A 130 18.60 16.01 25.08
N GLN A 131 18.53 17.28 25.52
CA GLN A 131 17.65 18.28 24.90
C GLN A 131 17.87 18.42 23.39
N GLN A 132 19.11 18.32 22.92
CA GLN A 132 19.43 18.37 21.48
C GLN A 132 18.88 17.14 20.74
N ALA A 133 18.97 15.97 21.34
CA ALA A 133 18.43 14.75 20.75
C ALA A 133 16.90 14.79 20.71
N VAL A 134 16.24 15.25 21.76
CA VAL A 134 14.78 15.48 21.79
C VAL A 134 14.37 16.44 20.69
N ALA A 135 15.03 17.59 20.53
CA ALA A 135 14.70 18.57 19.50
C ALA A 135 14.81 18.02 18.06
N LEU A 136 15.64 16.99 17.83
CA LEU A 136 15.81 16.37 16.52
C LEU A 136 14.88 15.16 16.31
N LEU A 137 14.72 14.34 17.34
CA LEU A 137 14.13 13.02 17.24
C LEU A 137 12.65 12.99 17.65
N ASP A 138 12.25 13.80 18.62
CA ASP A 138 10.86 13.83 19.05
C ASP A 138 9.97 14.45 17.98
N PHE A 139 8.99 13.68 17.53
CA PHE A 139 8.03 14.09 16.52
C PHE A 139 7.28 15.39 16.91
N GLN A 140 6.98 15.56 18.18
CA GLN A 140 6.23 16.70 18.68
C GLN A 140 7.03 18.00 18.69
N GLN A 141 8.36 17.93 18.53
CA GLN A 141 9.21 19.12 18.43
C GLN A 141 9.28 19.71 17.01
N TYR A 142 8.55 19.13 16.03
CA TYR A 142 8.60 19.53 14.63
C TYR A 142 10.02 19.52 14.03
N GLY A 143 10.89 18.65 14.57
CA GLY A 143 12.28 18.51 14.18
C GLY A 143 12.49 17.63 12.94
N LEU A 144 13.64 16.96 12.90
CA LEU A 144 14.07 16.17 11.75
C LEU A 144 13.08 15.04 11.42
N LEU A 145 12.64 14.26 12.42
CA LEU A 145 11.75 13.12 12.19
C LEU A 145 10.34 13.55 11.77
N PHE A 146 9.84 14.67 12.26
CA PHE A 146 8.59 15.25 11.77
C PHE A 146 8.69 15.64 10.28
N ASN A 147 9.80 16.26 9.87
CA ASN A 147 10.01 16.63 8.47
C ASN A 147 10.16 15.40 7.56
N TYR A 148 10.78 14.31 8.06
CA TYR A 148 10.81 13.05 7.34
C TYR A 148 9.43 12.40 7.23
N ASP A 149 8.59 12.52 8.23
CA ASP A 149 7.20 12.08 8.16
C ASP A 149 6.43 12.78 7.03
N LEU A 150 6.51 14.11 6.97
CA LEU A 150 5.91 14.89 5.88
C LEU A 150 6.45 14.48 4.51
N LEU A 151 7.77 14.26 4.38
CA LEU A 151 8.36 13.73 3.15
C LEU A 151 7.78 12.35 2.81
N GLY A 152 7.64 11.47 3.81
CA GLY A 152 7.03 10.15 3.66
C GLY A 152 5.63 10.25 3.07
N TYR A 153 4.74 11.06 3.67
CA TYR A 153 3.38 11.27 3.14
C TYR A 153 3.38 11.92 1.75
N GLY A 154 4.34 12.79 1.45
CA GLY A 154 4.54 13.31 0.10
C GLY A 154 4.84 12.18 -0.90
N VAL A 155 5.77 11.28 -0.57
CA VAL A 155 6.11 10.13 -1.40
C VAL A 155 4.92 9.16 -1.53
N MET A 156 4.13 8.96 -0.45
CA MET A 156 2.86 8.22 -0.49
C MET A 156 1.89 8.80 -1.53
N SER A 157 1.84 10.12 -1.60
CA SER A 157 0.98 10.82 -2.55
C SER A 157 1.37 10.55 -4.00
N LEU A 158 2.67 10.48 -4.29
CA LEU A 158 3.15 10.01 -5.61
C LEU A 158 2.79 8.55 -5.86
N ALA A 159 2.94 7.67 -4.86
CA ALA A 159 2.56 6.28 -5.00
C ALA A 159 1.07 6.15 -5.37
N THR A 160 0.18 6.89 -4.70
CA THR A 160 -1.26 6.88 -5.01
C THR A 160 -1.58 7.47 -6.37
N LEU A 161 -0.90 8.54 -6.80
CA LEU A 161 -1.05 9.10 -8.13
C LEU A 161 -0.81 8.03 -9.21
N PHE A 162 0.34 7.34 -9.12
CA PHE A 162 0.67 6.29 -10.09
C PHE A 162 -0.21 5.05 -9.93
N ALA A 163 -0.66 4.69 -8.71
CA ALA A 163 -1.66 3.65 -8.51
C ALA A 163 -2.98 3.99 -9.21
N GLY A 164 -3.43 5.24 -9.12
CA GLY A 164 -4.63 5.72 -9.80
C GLY A 164 -4.56 5.55 -11.33
N LEU A 165 -3.38 5.73 -11.93
CA LEU A 165 -3.16 5.53 -13.36
C LEU A 165 -3.33 4.06 -13.79
N THR A 166 -3.09 3.09 -12.88
CA THR A 166 -3.27 1.67 -13.18
C THR A 166 -4.73 1.25 -13.27
N ILE A 167 -5.66 2.08 -12.77
CA ILE A 167 -7.07 1.72 -12.69
C ILE A 167 -7.77 2.00 -14.02
N LYS A 168 -8.27 0.94 -14.67
CA LYS A 168 -9.27 1.02 -15.72
C LYS A 168 -10.66 0.91 -15.08
N PRO A 169 -11.44 1.99 -15.06
CA PRO A 169 -12.74 1.99 -14.38
C PRO A 169 -13.77 1.15 -15.13
N GLN A 170 -14.32 0.16 -14.47
CA GLN A 170 -15.44 -0.65 -14.97
C GLN A 170 -16.78 -0.27 -14.30
N ARG A 171 -16.73 0.32 -13.10
CA ARG A 171 -17.87 0.70 -12.26
C ARG A 171 -17.74 2.15 -11.82
N LYS A 172 -18.83 2.72 -11.30
CA LYS A 172 -18.79 4.07 -10.71
C LYS A 172 -17.82 4.15 -9.53
N THR A 173 -17.76 3.10 -8.71
CA THR A 173 -16.80 2.98 -7.58
C THR A 173 -15.35 3.03 -8.04
N ASP A 174 -15.01 2.40 -9.17
CA ASP A 174 -13.65 2.43 -9.73
C ASP A 174 -13.28 3.83 -10.24
N LYS A 175 -14.25 4.58 -10.79
CA LYS A 175 -14.03 5.97 -11.24
C LYS A 175 -13.71 6.86 -10.03
N TRP A 176 -14.49 6.74 -8.95
CA TRP A 176 -14.25 7.49 -7.72
C TRP A 176 -12.90 7.13 -7.09
N LEU A 177 -12.58 5.84 -6.99
CA LEU A 177 -11.29 5.39 -6.50
C LEU A 177 -10.13 5.97 -7.30
N LYS A 178 -10.18 5.86 -8.64
CA LYS A 178 -9.18 6.45 -9.53
C LYS A 178 -9.02 7.95 -9.27
N TYR A 179 -10.13 8.68 -9.22
CA TYR A 179 -10.13 10.12 -8.99
C TYR A 179 -9.50 10.47 -7.63
N LEU A 180 -9.91 9.82 -6.55
CA LEU A 180 -9.36 10.06 -5.23
C LEU A 180 -7.86 9.76 -5.15
N LEU A 181 -7.41 8.64 -5.72
CA LEU A 181 -5.99 8.30 -5.75
C LEU A 181 -5.16 9.33 -6.54
N MET A 182 -5.69 9.83 -7.66
CA MET A 182 -4.99 10.82 -8.48
C MET A 182 -4.96 12.20 -7.81
N VAL A 183 -6.08 12.63 -7.22
CA VAL A 183 -6.15 13.92 -6.50
C VAL A 183 -5.28 13.90 -5.26
N HIS A 184 -5.16 12.77 -4.57
CA HIS A 184 -4.22 12.62 -3.45
C HIS A 184 -2.78 12.96 -3.85
N GLY A 185 -2.39 12.78 -5.11
CA GLY A 185 -1.08 13.16 -5.62
C GLY A 185 -0.72 14.65 -5.43
N VAL A 186 -1.71 15.53 -5.31
CA VAL A 186 -1.50 16.97 -5.07
C VAL A 186 -0.84 17.21 -3.70
N PHE A 187 -1.08 16.34 -2.71
CA PHE A 187 -0.47 16.45 -1.38
C PHE A 187 1.07 16.36 -1.42
N PHE A 188 1.65 15.76 -2.46
CA PHE A 188 3.11 15.78 -2.64
C PHE A 188 3.67 17.18 -2.58
N ILE A 189 3.04 18.13 -3.28
CA ILE A 189 3.50 19.51 -3.33
C ILE A 189 3.43 20.15 -1.94
N SER A 190 2.32 19.98 -1.23
CA SER A 190 2.15 20.56 0.11
C SER A 190 3.11 19.94 1.12
N CYS A 191 3.25 18.61 1.13
CA CYS A 191 4.16 17.91 2.03
C CYS A 191 5.64 18.28 1.79
N LEU A 192 6.01 18.69 0.59
CA LEU A 192 7.36 19.14 0.27
C LEU A 192 7.58 20.61 0.61
N ILE A 193 6.64 21.47 0.25
CA ILE A 193 6.79 22.94 0.36
C ILE A 193 6.59 23.43 1.79
N ILE A 194 5.62 22.89 2.52
CA ILE A 194 5.29 23.33 3.90
C ILE A 194 6.50 23.23 4.85
N PRO A 195 7.26 22.10 4.91
CA PRO A 195 8.46 22.04 5.72
C PRO A 195 9.54 23.02 5.28
N MET A 196 9.74 23.21 3.97
CA MET A 196 10.74 24.15 3.44
C MET A 196 10.44 25.61 3.79
N LEU A 197 9.17 25.96 3.95
CA LEU A 197 8.75 27.28 4.39
C LEU A 197 8.81 27.45 5.92
N GLY A 198 9.11 26.40 6.67
CA GLY A 198 9.15 26.43 8.13
C GLY A 198 7.82 26.81 8.77
N VAL A 199 6.71 26.33 8.20
CA VAL A 199 5.35 26.61 8.69
C VAL A 199 5.12 25.99 10.08
N PHE A 200 5.65 24.80 10.31
CA PHE A 200 5.60 24.12 11.60
C PHE A 200 6.88 24.41 12.39
N LYS A 201 6.70 25.00 13.56
CA LYS A 201 7.77 25.35 14.52
C LYS A 201 7.34 24.90 15.91
N THR A 202 8.29 24.85 16.82
CA THR A 202 8.06 24.48 18.23
C THR A 202 6.96 25.32 18.91
N ASP A 203 6.76 26.56 18.47
CA ASP A 203 5.70 27.44 18.99
C ASP A 203 4.35 27.30 18.23
N SER A 204 4.28 26.41 17.23
CA SER A 204 3.05 26.22 16.48
C SER A 204 2.00 25.51 17.33
N PRO A 205 0.70 25.89 17.26
CA PRO A 205 -0.34 25.22 17.98
C PRO A 205 -0.47 23.75 17.53
N THR A 206 -0.39 22.82 18.46
CA THR A 206 -0.44 21.35 18.20
C THR A 206 -1.71 20.92 17.46
N TRP A 207 -2.84 21.56 17.71
CA TRP A 207 -4.11 21.26 17.08
C TRP A 207 -4.07 21.40 15.54
N ILE A 208 -3.19 22.27 14.99
CA ILE A 208 -3.09 22.45 13.53
C ILE A 208 -2.56 21.17 12.87
N GLY A 209 -1.51 20.56 13.46
CA GLY A 209 -0.99 19.28 12.98
C GLY A 209 -2.04 18.17 13.04
N ILE A 210 -2.75 18.07 14.17
CA ILE A 210 -3.84 17.11 14.36
C ILE A 210 -4.93 17.33 13.31
N ALA A 211 -5.40 18.56 13.11
CA ALA A 211 -6.45 18.86 12.14
C ALA A 211 -6.07 18.49 10.70
N VAL A 212 -4.82 18.71 10.30
CA VAL A 212 -4.31 18.34 8.96
C VAL A 212 -4.29 16.82 8.81
N LEU A 213 -3.84 16.08 9.82
CA LEU A 213 -3.80 14.63 9.80
C LEU A 213 -5.21 14.01 9.84
N GLU A 214 -6.12 14.58 10.64
CA GLU A 214 -7.53 14.14 10.66
C GLU A 214 -8.23 14.37 9.33
N PHE A 215 -7.98 15.52 8.69
CA PHE A 215 -8.46 15.77 7.33
C PHE A 215 -7.93 14.72 6.34
N TRP A 216 -6.65 14.37 6.45
CA TRP A 216 -6.06 13.30 5.64
C TRP A 216 -6.73 11.95 5.92
N CYS A 217 -7.00 11.59 7.18
CA CYS A 217 -7.69 10.36 7.55
C CYS A 217 -9.10 10.29 6.94
N VAL A 218 -9.87 11.35 7.04
CA VAL A 218 -11.22 11.47 6.44
C VAL A 218 -11.14 11.31 4.92
N TYR A 219 -10.12 11.89 4.29
CA TYR A 219 -9.89 11.76 2.85
C TYR A 219 -9.48 10.33 2.47
N PHE A 220 -8.65 9.66 3.27
CA PHE A 220 -8.08 8.36 2.95
C PHE A 220 -9.02 7.18 3.26
N CYS A 221 -9.94 7.31 4.20
CA CYS A 221 -10.93 6.29 4.52
C CYS A 221 -11.74 5.81 3.29
N PRO A 222 -12.32 6.68 2.46
CA PRO A 222 -12.98 6.27 1.22
C PRO A 222 -12.06 5.48 0.26
N ILE A 223 -10.77 5.81 0.18
CA ILE A 223 -9.80 5.08 -0.64
C ILE A 223 -9.70 3.64 -0.14
N GLY A 224 -9.59 3.41 1.17
CA GLY A 224 -9.54 2.07 1.77
C GLY A 224 -10.78 1.24 1.43
N ILE A 225 -11.99 1.81 1.62
CA ILE A 225 -13.26 1.14 1.32
C ILE A 225 -13.38 0.82 -0.18
N LEU A 226 -13.10 1.77 -1.04
CA LEU A 226 -13.22 1.59 -2.49
C LEU A 226 -12.18 0.60 -3.03
N SER A 227 -10.98 0.57 -2.42
CA SER A 227 -9.93 -0.42 -2.73
C SER A 227 -10.39 -1.82 -2.38
N PHE A 228 -10.95 -2.00 -1.18
CA PHE A 228 -11.55 -3.27 -0.76
C PHE A 228 -12.62 -3.74 -1.75
N LEU A 229 -13.57 -2.86 -2.11
CA LEU A 229 -14.63 -3.17 -3.07
C LEU A 229 -14.08 -3.52 -4.46
N ARG A 230 -13.03 -2.81 -4.91
CA ARG A 230 -12.38 -3.11 -6.18
C ARG A 230 -11.75 -4.49 -6.17
N PHE A 231 -10.88 -4.80 -5.21
CA PHE A 231 -10.21 -6.10 -5.14
C PHE A 231 -11.19 -7.25 -4.94
N ARG A 232 -12.23 -7.06 -4.12
CA ARG A 232 -13.30 -8.05 -3.95
C ARG A 232 -14.02 -8.38 -5.26
N ASN A 233 -14.17 -7.38 -6.13
CA ASN A 233 -14.95 -7.49 -7.36
C ASN A 233 -14.10 -7.58 -8.64
N CYS A 234 -12.77 -7.57 -8.54
CA CYS A 234 -11.91 -7.79 -9.69
C CYS A 234 -12.27 -9.11 -10.37
N LYS A 235 -12.78 -8.99 -11.60
CA LYS A 235 -12.86 -10.10 -12.55
C LYS A 235 -11.53 -10.12 -13.28
N GLU A 236 -10.93 -11.24 -13.34
CA GLU A 236 -9.69 -11.47 -14.05
C GLU A 236 -9.99 -12.03 -15.43
#